data_a3e7568454c775d6ec3843715908f63d
#
_entry.id   a3e7568454c775d6ec3843715908f63d
#
_cell.length_a   1.000
_cell.length_b   1.000
_cell.length_c   1.000
_cell.angle_alpha   90.00
_cell.angle_beta   90.00
_cell.angle_gamma   90.00
#
_symmetry.space_group_name_H-M   'P 1'
#
loop_
_entity.id
_entity.type
_entity.pdbx_description
1 polymer ?
#
loop_
_entity_poly.entity_id
_entity_poly.type
_entity_poly.pdbx_seq_one_letter_code
_entity_poly.pdbx_strand_id
1 'polypeptide(L)'
;LGRGVTFPGLQTIYYTRTSKKPQADTMWQHSRMFGYDRDPGMMMIYIDEHLYKLFSDINATNNSIIAQIERGIDDVKIYYPEGLNPTRKNVLDNKHVEIISGGTNYYPFYPDNDSIEGISELLKTFDNTDPYYQVSLRFIKEVLSHIIPSPDFKLSAFMSVLDTMLADTPTGQGILIVRRERDVAQGTGALLSPNDWKLGGQFTDKPVLTMYQVTGNKGWNGRKLWIPNIKLPHGTMYYDVTEESE
;
A
#
# COMPACT_ATOMS: atom_id res chain seq x y z
N LEU A 1 -5.81 -28.23 18.06
CA LEU A 1 -4.42 -28.66 18.32
C LEU A 1 -3.40 -27.82 17.52
N GLY A 2 -3.45 -26.50 17.56
CA GLY A 2 -2.53 -25.65 16.79
C GLY A 2 -1.52 -24.90 17.66
N ARG A 3 -1.52 -25.07 18.97
CA ARG A 3 -0.66 -24.32 19.88
C ARG A 3 -0.09 -25.23 20.96
N GLY A 4 1.21 -25.13 21.21
CA GLY A 4 1.88 -25.77 22.34
C GLY A 4 2.07 -27.29 22.22
N VAL A 5 1.92 -27.86 21.02
CA VAL A 5 2.14 -29.31 20.82
C VAL A 5 3.34 -29.49 19.89
N THR A 6 4.30 -30.28 20.34
CA THR A 6 5.45 -30.71 19.52
C THR A 6 5.22 -32.18 19.16
N PHE A 7 5.45 -32.51 17.88
CA PHE A 7 5.35 -33.88 17.39
C PHE A 7 6.75 -34.36 16.95
N PRO A 8 7.50 -34.99 17.86
CA PRO A 8 8.83 -35.52 17.49
C PRO A 8 8.70 -36.55 16.36
N GLY A 9 9.56 -36.46 15.36
CA GLY A 9 9.57 -37.39 14.23
C GLY A 9 8.42 -37.23 13.22
N LEU A 10 7.65 -36.17 13.29
CA LEU A 10 6.61 -35.90 12.29
C LEU A 10 7.26 -35.60 10.92
N GLN A 11 6.91 -36.39 9.90
CA GLN A 11 7.45 -36.27 8.55
C GLN A 11 6.38 -35.85 7.52
N THR A 12 5.12 -36.13 7.80
CA THR A 12 4.01 -35.83 6.89
C THR A 12 2.97 -34.96 7.59
N ILE A 13 2.60 -33.86 6.95
CA ILE A 13 1.61 -32.91 7.46
C ILE A 13 0.53 -32.66 6.42
N TYR A 14 -0.73 -32.87 6.82
CA TYR A 14 -1.90 -32.40 6.07
C TYR A 14 -2.42 -31.11 6.72
N TYR A 15 -2.19 -29.98 6.08
CA TYR A 15 -2.63 -28.71 6.57
C TYR A 15 -3.95 -28.30 5.91
N THR A 16 -5.06 -28.46 6.62
CA THR A 16 -6.42 -28.22 6.10
C THR A 16 -7.16 -27.09 6.79
N ARG A 17 -6.50 -26.42 7.74
CA ARG A 17 -7.15 -25.33 8.48
C ARG A 17 -7.32 -24.11 7.62
N THR A 18 -8.57 -23.77 7.32
CA THR A 18 -8.95 -22.58 6.56
C THR A 18 -9.59 -21.52 7.44
N SER A 19 -9.48 -20.27 7.05
CA SER A 19 -10.21 -19.14 7.62
C SER A 19 -10.52 -18.15 6.50
N LYS A 20 -11.68 -17.51 6.55
CA LYS A 20 -12.05 -16.46 5.57
C LYS A 20 -11.11 -15.25 5.63
N LYS A 21 -10.60 -14.95 6.82
CA LYS A 21 -9.61 -13.88 7.07
C LYS A 21 -8.58 -14.40 8.06
N PRO A 22 -7.56 -15.11 7.60
CA PRO A 22 -6.54 -15.65 8.47
C PRO A 22 -5.73 -14.54 9.12
N GLN A 23 -5.23 -14.81 10.31
CA GLN A 23 -4.38 -13.91 11.07
C GLN A 23 -2.93 -14.39 10.94
N ALA A 24 -2.02 -13.50 10.56
CA ALA A 24 -0.62 -13.82 10.33
C ALA A 24 0.04 -14.40 11.59
N ASP A 25 -0.21 -13.83 12.77
CA ASP A 25 0.30 -14.32 14.05
C ASP A 25 -0.14 -15.77 14.33
N THR A 26 -1.38 -16.10 14.00
CA THR A 26 -1.91 -17.44 14.17
C THR A 26 -1.29 -18.43 13.17
N MET A 27 -1.19 -18.03 11.91
CA MET A 27 -0.54 -18.85 10.87
C MET A 27 0.94 -19.06 11.19
N TRP A 28 1.63 -18.02 11.64
CA TRP A 28 3.01 -18.08 12.09
C TRP A 28 3.21 -19.07 13.25
N GLN A 29 2.31 -19.09 14.21
CA GLN A 29 2.33 -20.07 15.29
C GLN A 29 2.10 -21.50 14.78
N HIS A 30 1.30 -21.69 13.72
CA HIS A 30 1.09 -22.98 13.09
C HIS A 30 2.32 -23.47 12.32
N SER A 31 3.14 -22.59 11.77
CA SER A 31 4.35 -22.96 11.05
C SER A 31 5.37 -23.71 11.92
N ARG A 32 5.28 -23.59 13.26
CA ARG A 32 6.09 -24.39 14.20
C ARG A 32 5.93 -25.90 14.01
N MET A 33 4.81 -26.37 13.45
CA MET A 33 4.60 -27.77 13.14
C MET A 33 5.59 -28.28 12.08
N PHE A 34 6.09 -27.38 11.24
CA PHE A 34 7.07 -27.73 10.21
C PHE A 34 8.46 -27.98 10.79
N GLY A 35 8.78 -27.37 11.95
CA GLY A 35 10.02 -27.55 12.69
C GLY A 35 11.24 -27.00 11.97
N TYR A 36 12.26 -26.57 12.68
CA TYR A 36 13.54 -26.22 12.04
C TYR A 36 14.64 -27.26 12.28
N ASP A 37 14.40 -28.22 13.13
CA ASP A 37 15.31 -29.30 13.51
C ASP A 37 15.13 -30.54 12.61
N ARG A 38 14.36 -30.41 11.54
CA ARG A 38 14.03 -31.52 10.65
C ARG A 38 14.71 -31.34 9.30
N ASP A 39 15.10 -32.46 8.71
CA ASP A 39 15.59 -32.48 7.35
C ASP A 39 14.43 -32.12 6.38
N PRO A 40 14.50 -30.98 5.67
CA PRO A 40 13.47 -30.58 4.72
C PRO A 40 13.22 -31.61 3.61
N GLY A 41 14.25 -32.37 3.24
CA GLY A 41 14.17 -33.42 2.21
C GLY A 41 13.34 -34.64 2.64
N MET A 42 13.11 -34.78 3.95
CA MET A 42 12.30 -35.87 4.52
C MET A 42 10.87 -35.39 4.90
N MET A 43 10.58 -34.11 4.73
CA MET A 43 9.28 -33.55 5.09
C MET A 43 8.33 -33.52 3.89
N MET A 44 7.10 -33.97 4.09
CA MET A 44 6.04 -33.89 3.10
C MET A 44 4.87 -33.09 3.65
N ILE A 45 4.47 -32.04 2.93
CA ILE A 45 3.39 -31.15 3.32
C ILE A 45 2.32 -31.19 2.24
N TYR A 46 1.12 -31.60 2.63
CA TYR A 46 -0.07 -31.47 1.80
C TYR A 46 -0.84 -30.25 2.26
N ILE A 47 -0.95 -29.27 1.39
CA ILE A 47 -1.53 -27.97 1.67
C ILE A 47 -2.27 -27.45 0.43
N ASP A 48 -3.38 -26.77 0.65
CA ASP A 48 -4.10 -26.07 -0.41
C ASP A 48 -3.26 -24.92 -0.98
N GLU A 49 -3.34 -24.68 -2.28
CA GLU A 49 -2.55 -23.67 -2.99
C GLU A 49 -2.74 -22.26 -2.39
N HIS A 50 -3.99 -21.92 -2.02
CA HIS A 50 -4.29 -20.64 -1.38
C HIS A 50 -3.59 -20.51 -0.02
N LEU A 51 -3.60 -21.56 0.80
CA LEU A 51 -2.92 -21.58 2.09
C LEU A 51 -1.40 -21.55 1.93
N TYR A 52 -0.87 -22.26 0.95
CA TYR A 52 0.56 -22.20 0.61
C TYR A 52 0.99 -20.77 0.27
N LYS A 53 0.20 -20.08 -0.57
CA LYS A 53 0.45 -18.69 -0.92
C LYS A 53 0.46 -17.79 0.33
N LEU A 54 -0.51 -17.94 1.23
CA LEU A 54 -0.55 -17.16 2.48
C LEU A 54 0.70 -17.39 3.36
N PHE A 55 1.18 -18.62 3.48
CA PHE A 55 2.43 -18.90 4.20
C PHE A 55 3.65 -18.30 3.51
N SER A 56 3.70 -18.35 2.19
CA SER A 56 4.75 -17.72 1.39
C SER A 56 4.78 -16.20 1.60
N ASP A 57 3.62 -15.56 1.57
CA ASP A 57 3.46 -14.12 1.79
C ASP A 57 3.89 -13.70 3.20
N ILE A 58 3.53 -14.48 4.22
CA ILE A 58 3.97 -14.27 5.61
C ILE A 58 5.50 -14.39 5.72
N ASN A 59 6.08 -15.38 5.07
CA ASN A 59 7.52 -15.57 5.06
C ASN A 59 8.25 -14.41 4.35
N ALA A 60 7.73 -13.95 3.22
CA ALA A 60 8.26 -12.79 2.52
C ALA A 60 8.20 -11.52 3.39
N THR A 61 7.08 -11.28 4.09
CA THR A 61 6.93 -10.19 5.05
C THR A 61 7.99 -10.27 6.16
N ASN A 62 8.20 -11.43 6.74
CA ASN A 62 9.20 -11.63 7.79
C ASN A 62 10.63 -11.37 7.27
N ASN A 63 10.96 -11.87 6.09
CA ASN A 63 12.27 -11.64 5.49
C ASN A 63 12.51 -10.15 5.18
N SER A 64 11.46 -9.43 4.77
CA SER A 64 11.53 -7.98 4.58
C SER A 64 11.82 -7.25 5.90
N ILE A 65 11.16 -7.63 6.98
CA ILE A 65 11.41 -7.07 8.33
C ILE A 65 12.86 -7.31 8.75
N ILE A 66 13.35 -8.55 8.63
CA ILE A 66 14.73 -8.91 8.99
C ILE A 66 15.72 -8.08 8.18
N ALA A 67 15.52 -7.98 6.87
CA ALA A 67 16.41 -7.20 6.01
C ALA A 67 16.42 -5.70 6.34
N GLN A 68 15.30 -5.13 6.78
CA GLN A 68 15.24 -3.75 7.25
C GLN A 68 16.04 -3.56 8.54
N ILE A 69 15.87 -4.47 9.51
CA ILE A 69 16.61 -4.45 10.78
C ILE A 69 18.12 -4.61 10.55
N GLU A 70 18.53 -5.53 9.70
CA GLU A 70 19.94 -5.75 9.35
C GLU A 70 20.59 -4.53 8.68
N ARG A 71 19.79 -3.71 7.99
CA ARG A 71 20.24 -2.43 7.40
C ARG A 71 20.25 -1.28 8.40
N GLY A 72 19.85 -1.51 9.64
CA GLY A 72 19.79 -0.47 10.68
C GLY A 72 18.65 0.54 10.48
N ILE A 73 17.54 0.09 9.89
CA ILE A 73 16.36 0.94 9.75
C ILE A 73 15.58 0.90 11.06
N ASP A 74 15.49 2.04 11.75
CA ASP A 74 14.78 2.15 13.03
C ASP A 74 13.26 2.08 12.87
N ASP A 75 12.73 2.67 11.78
CA ASP A 75 11.31 2.68 11.46
C ASP A 75 10.98 1.53 10.49
N VAL A 76 10.82 0.33 11.03
CA VAL A 76 10.55 -0.89 10.27
C VAL A 76 9.13 -0.89 9.72
N LYS A 77 8.99 -0.98 8.41
CA LYS A 77 7.70 -1.03 7.72
C LYS A 77 7.24 -2.46 7.47
N ILE A 78 5.97 -2.74 7.76
CA ILE A 78 5.41 -4.08 7.67
C ILE A 78 4.30 -4.11 6.62
N TYR A 79 4.44 -5.04 5.67
CA TYR A 79 3.46 -5.30 4.63
C TYR A 79 2.73 -6.61 4.88
N TYR A 80 1.42 -6.57 4.70
CA TYR A 80 0.62 -7.78 4.61
C TYR A 80 -0.22 -7.77 3.32
N PRO A 81 -0.31 -8.88 2.61
CA PRO A 81 -1.17 -9.00 1.44
C PRO A 81 -2.66 -8.91 1.82
N GLU A 82 -3.49 -8.57 0.84
CA GLU A 82 -4.94 -8.52 1.01
C GLU A 82 -5.47 -9.89 1.47
N GLY A 83 -6.39 -9.86 2.42
CA GLY A 83 -6.98 -11.08 2.98
C GLY A 83 -6.25 -11.65 4.20
N LEU A 84 -5.07 -11.13 4.54
CA LEU A 84 -4.32 -11.51 5.74
C LEU A 84 -4.37 -10.35 6.75
N ASN A 85 -4.82 -10.64 7.99
CA ASN A 85 -4.72 -9.67 9.06
C ASN A 85 -3.43 -9.92 9.87
N PRO A 86 -2.71 -8.89 10.35
CA PRO A 86 -1.50 -9.09 11.15
C PRO A 86 -1.81 -9.84 12.45
N THR A 87 -2.88 -9.44 13.12
CA THR A 87 -3.36 -10.04 14.39
C THR A 87 -4.85 -9.76 14.57
N ARG A 88 -5.40 -10.06 15.73
CA ARG A 88 -6.80 -9.77 16.07
C ARG A 88 -7.04 -8.26 16.12
N LYS A 89 -8.19 -7.82 15.60
CA LYS A 89 -8.54 -6.39 15.56
C LYS A 89 -8.46 -5.67 16.92
N ASN A 90 -8.76 -6.38 18.01
CA ASN A 90 -8.73 -5.83 19.36
C ASN A 90 -7.32 -5.75 19.99
N VAL A 91 -6.30 -6.20 19.28
CA VAL A 91 -4.90 -6.10 19.71
C VAL A 91 -4.21 -4.93 19.02
N LEU A 92 -4.71 -4.51 17.85
CA LEU A 92 -4.21 -3.33 17.17
C LEU A 92 -4.79 -2.08 17.83
N ASP A 93 -3.94 -1.23 18.38
CA ASP A 93 -4.35 0.07 18.87
C ASP A 93 -4.56 1.00 17.67
N ASN A 94 -5.83 1.24 17.34
CA ASN A 94 -6.20 2.12 16.23
C ASN A 94 -5.81 3.59 16.44
N LYS A 95 -5.35 3.95 17.63
CA LYS A 95 -4.83 5.31 17.89
C LYS A 95 -3.40 5.48 17.39
N HIS A 96 -2.64 4.37 17.36
CA HIS A 96 -1.23 4.37 17.02
C HIS A 96 -0.92 3.67 15.68
N VAL A 97 -1.91 3.06 15.04
CA VAL A 97 -1.71 2.34 13.78
C VAL A 97 -2.64 2.86 12.71
N GLU A 98 -2.09 3.38 11.65
CA GLU A 98 -2.83 3.73 10.44
C GLU A 98 -2.76 2.60 9.43
N ILE A 99 -3.89 2.29 8.81
CA ILE A 99 -4.00 1.22 7.81
C ILE A 99 -4.27 1.84 6.45
N ILE A 100 -3.37 1.58 5.50
CA ILE A 100 -3.54 1.95 4.11
C ILE A 100 -3.77 0.68 3.29
N SER A 101 -4.93 0.59 2.69
CA SER A 101 -5.34 -0.56 1.89
C SER A 101 -5.12 -0.31 0.41
N GLY A 102 -4.55 -1.28 -0.29
CA GLY A 102 -4.46 -1.28 -1.75
C GLY A 102 -5.85 -1.33 -2.41
N GLY A 103 -5.92 -0.83 -3.64
CA GLY A 103 -7.18 -0.75 -4.39
C GLY A 103 -8.08 0.43 -4.01
N THR A 104 -7.79 1.11 -2.91
CA THR A 104 -8.52 2.30 -2.45
C THR A 104 -7.93 3.55 -3.07
N ASN A 105 -8.79 4.50 -3.43
CA ASN A 105 -8.40 5.82 -3.89
C ASN A 105 -8.31 6.77 -2.69
N TYR A 106 -7.14 7.36 -2.48
CA TYR A 106 -6.87 8.34 -1.44
C TYR A 106 -6.68 9.72 -2.06
N TYR A 107 -7.37 10.72 -1.53
CA TYR A 107 -7.30 12.10 -1.96
C TYR A 107 -7.61 13.04 -0.79
N PRO A 108 -7.05 14.25 -0.78
CA PRO A 108 -7.39 15.25 0.23
C PRO A 108 -8.79 15.82 -0.01
N PHE A 109 -9.61 15.95 1.05
CA PHE A 109 -10.91 16.59 0.97
C PHE A 109 -10.80 18.11 0.84
N TYR A 110 -9.81 18.69 1.51
CA TYR A 110 -9.56 20.13 1.54
C TYR A 110 -8.11 20.43 1.12
N PRO A 111 -7.76 20.16 -0.15
CA PRO A 111 -6.42 20.45 -0.61
C PRO A 111 -6.19 21.97 -0.59
N ASP A 112 -5.08 22.37 -0.01
CA ASP A 112 -4.61 23.76 0.00
C ASP A 112 -3.14 23.79 -0.41
N ASN A 113 -2.90 23.46 -1.66
CA ASN A 113 -1.55 23.37 -2.18
C ASN A 113 -1.17 24.64 -2.94
N ASP A 114 -0.30 25.43 -2.34
CA ASP A 114 0.33 26.57 -3.02
C ASP A 114 1.53 26.18 -3.89
N SER A 115 1.97 24.92 -3.89
CA SER A 115 3.11 24.42 -4.69
C SER A 115 2.76 24.18 -6.16
N ILE A 116 1.99 25.09 -6.75
CA ILE A 116 1.50 24.98 -8.12
C ILE A 116 2.67 24.95 -9.12
N GLU A 117 3.69 25.78 -8.91
CA GLU A 117 4.78 25.97 -9.86
C GLU A 117 5.63 24.71 -10.01
N GLY A 118 6.09 24.11 -8.91
CA GLY A 118 6.90 22.90 -8.94
C GLY A 118 6.20 21.70 -9.60
N ILE A 119 4.95 21.45 -9.22
CA ILE A 119 4.13 20.39 -9.81
C ILE A 119 3.84 20.68 -11.28
N SER A 120 3.53 21.94 -11.62
CA SER A 120 3.24 22.32 -13.00
C SER A 120 4.45 22.16 -13.91
N GLU A 121 5.66 22.42 -13.42
CA GLU A 121 6.90 22.20 -14.17
C GLU A 121 7.17 20.71 -14.38
N LEU A 122 7.04 19.89 -13.33
CA LEU A 122 7.17 18.43 -13.43
C LEU A 122 6.18 17.80 -14.40
N LEU A 123 4.95 18.32 -14.43
CA LEU A 123 3.88 17.77 -15.23
C LEU A 123 3.71 18.47 -16.59
N LYS A 124 4.58 19.40 -16.98
CA LYS A 124 4.42 20.22 -18.21
C LYS A 124 4.32 19.39 -19.49
N THR A 125 5.03 18.26 -19.55
CA THR A 125 5.04 17.37 -20.73
C THR A 125 3.88 16.37 -20.74
N PHE A 126 3.10 16.31 -19.67
CA PHE A 126 1.94 15.44 -19.54
C PHE A 126 0.67 16.27 -19.66
N ASP A 127 -0.20 15.91 -20.57
CA ASP A 127 -1.42 16.66 -20.87
C ASP A 127 -2.68 15.76 -20.82
N ASN A 128 -3.81 16.31 -21.29
CA ASN A 128 -5.06 15.57 -21.36
C ASN A 128 -5.19 14.65 -22.58
N THR A 129 -4.21 14.65 -23.49
CA THR A 129 -4.30 13.96 -24.79
C THR A 129 -4.25 12.46 -24.59
N ASP A 130 -3.32 12.00 -23.75
CA ASP A 130 -3.21 10.59 -23.42
C ASP A 130 -4.09 10.22 -22.24
N PRO A 131 -4.71 9.04 -22.30
CA PRO A 131 -5.53 8.57 -21.18
C PRO A 131 -4.70 8.39 -19.91
N TYR A 132 -3.48 7.92 -20.03
CA TYR A 132 -2.52 7.74 -18.92
C TYR A 132 -1.09 7.68 -19.46
N TYR A 133 -0.12 7.81 -18.55
CA TYR A 133 1.31 7.67 -18.82
C TYR A 133 1.91 6.62 -17.90
N GLN A 134 2.83 5.82 -18.41
CA GLN A 134 3.63 4.93 -17.59
C GLN A 134 4.90 5.64 -17.17
N VAL A 135 5.13 5.78 -15.87
CA VAL A 135 6.23 6.54 -15.30
C VAL A 135 6.96 5.72 -14.24
N SER A 136 8.18 6.10 -13.87
CA SER A 136 8.89 5.45 -12.78
C SER A 136 8.24 5.76 -11.42
N LEU A 137 8.37 4.86 -10.46
CA LEU A 137 7.93 5.11 -9.08
C LEU A 137 8.68 6.30 -8.46
N ARG A 138 9.94 6.52 -8.85
CA ARG A 138 10.72 7.69 -8.42
C ARG A 138 10.08 8.99 -8.86
N PHE A 139 9.56 9.03 -10.10
CA PHE A 139 8.85 10.20 -10.59
C PHE A 139 7.54 10.44 -9.82
N ILE A 140 6.79 9.39 -9.54
CA ILE A 140 5.58 9.49 -8.68
C ILE A 140 5.94 10.08 -7.31
N LYS A 141 7.00 9.59 -6.67
CA LYS A 141 7.49 10.14 -5.41
C LYS A 141 7.88 11.60 -5.53
N GLU A 142 8.58 11.96 -6.59
CA GLU A 142 8.99 13.35 -6.86
C GLU A 142 7.78 14.27 -6.97
N VAL A 143 6.75 13.90 -7.74
CA VAL A 143 5.50 14.67 -7.81
C VAL A 143 4.84 14.79 -6.43
N LEU A 144 4.75 13.70 -5.69
CA LEU A 144 4.14 13.69 -4.36
C LEU A 144 4.93 14.51 -3.33
N SER A 145 6.25 14.60 -3.46
CA SER A 145 7.09 15.41 -2.55
C SER A 145 6.81 16.92 -2.64
N HIS A 146 6.20 17.37 -3.72
CA HIS A 146 5.74 18.76 -3.89
C HIS A 146 4.31 19.00 -3.35
N ILE A 147 3.62 17.95 -2.87
CA ILE A 147 2.30 18.10 -2.27
C ILE A 147 2.46 18.57 -0.83
N ILE A 148 1.71 19.58 -0.45
CA ILE A 148 1.60 19.98 0.95
C ILE A 148 0.66 19.02 1.64
N PRO A 149 1.11 18.27 2.67
CA PRO A 149 0.26 17.30 3.35
C PRO A 149 -0.89 18.02 4.07
N SER A 150 -2.09 17.47 3.95
CA SER A 150 -3.24 17.85 4.76
C SER A 150 -3.54 16.74 5.79
N PRO A 151 -4.21 17.05 6.91
CA PRO A 151 -4.46 16.05 7.96
C PRO A 151 -5.21 14.80 7.49
N ASP A 152 -6.00 14.95 6.43
CA ASP A 152 -6.79 13.87 5.81
C ASP A 152 -6.07 13.16 4.65
N PHE A 153 -4.84 13.59 4.30
CA PHE A 153 -4.05 12.98 3.24
C PHE A 153 -2.67 12.57 3.76
N LYS A 154 -2.54 11.31 4.11
CA LYS A 154 -1.38 10.72 4.79
C LYS A 154 -0.18 10.55 3.85
N LEU A 155 0.37 11.67 3.39
CA LEU A 155 1.44 11.71 2.41
C LEU A 155 2.67 10.91 2.84
N SER A 156 3.09 11.03 4.10
CA SER A 156 4.26 10.30 4.65
C SER A 156 4.11 8.78 4.50
N ALA A 157 2.93 8.26 4.80
CA ALA A 157 2.64 6.85 4.66
C ALA A 157 2.66 6.38 3.19
N PHE A 158 2.12 7.17 2.26
CA PHE A 158 2.21 6.86 0.82
C PHE A 158 3.67 6.87 0.33
N MET A 159 4.47 7.83 0.79
CA MET A 159 5.90 7.90 0.47
C MET A 159 6.64 6.67 0.97
N SER A 160 6.39 6.23 2.19
CA SER A 160 6.95 5.01 2.76
C SER A 160 6.58 3.75 1.98
N VAL A 161 5.30 3.63 1.57
CA VAL A 161 4.85 2.52 0.70
C VAL A 161 5.63 2.49 -0.61
N LEU A 162 5.77 3.64 -1.27
CA LEU A 162 6.51 3.74 -2.52
C LEU A 162 8.01 3.43 -2.33
N ASP A 163 8.60 3.79 -1.19
CA ASP A 163 9.99 3.45 -0.85
C ASP A 163 10.19 1.95 -0.73
N THR A 164 9.27 1.27 -0.08
CA THR A 164 9.35 -0.20 0.01
C THR A 164 9.17 -0.85 -1.36
N MET A 165 8.24 -0.36 -2.18
CA MET A 165 8.09 -0.85 -3.56
C MET A 165 9.36 -0.64 -4.38
N LEU A 166 10.06 0.48 -4.20
CA LEU A 166 11.35 0.77 -4.85
C LEU A 166 12.48 -0.11 -4.32
N ALA A 167 12.47 -0.47 -3.04
CA ALA A 167 13.45 -1.39 -2.47
C ALA A 167 13.30 -2.79 -3.07
N ASP A 168 12.07 -3.26 -3.25
CA ASP A 168 11.78 -4.56 -3.86
C ASP A 168 12.05 -4.54 -5.38
N THR A 169 11.69 -3.45 -6.06
CA THR A 169 11.83 -3.30 -7.50
C THR A 169 12.37 -1.91 -7.85
N PRO A 170 13.70 -1.71 -7.89
CA PRO A 170 14.32 -0.38 -8.12
C PRO A 170 13.95 0.28 -9.45
N THR A 171 13.54 -0.51 -10.44
CA THR A 171 13.03 -0.06 -11.75
C THR A 171 11.52 -0.06 -11.82
N GLY A 172 10.86 -0.10 -10.66
CA GLY A 172 9.41 -0.15 -10.54
C GLY A 172 8.73 1.00 -11.27
N GLN A 173 7.59 0.70 -11.84
CA GLN A 173 6.79 1.64 -12.63
C GLN A 173 5.40 1.80 -12.02
N GLY A 174 4.82 2.96 -12.24
CA GLY A 174 3.44 3.27 -11.90
C GLY A 174 2.74 3.97 -13.04
N ILE A 175 1.49 4.31 -12.81
CA ILE A 175 0.62 4.99 -13.78
C ILE A 175 0.37 6.40 -13.31
N LEU A 176 0.54 7.35 -14.22
CA LEU A 176 0.20 8.75 -14.04
C LEU A 176 -0.98 9.12 -14.93
N ILE A 177 -2.00 9.72 -14.34
CA ILE A 177 -3.16 10.29 -15.03
C ILE A 177 -3.14 11.79 -14.74
N VAL A 178 -3.03 12.61 -15.79
CA VAL A 178 -3.05 14.07 -15.64
C VAL A 178 -4.33 14.62 -16.26
N ARG A 179 -5.02 15.48 -15.54
CA ARG A 179 -6.21 16.20 -16.02
C ARG A 179 -6.12 17.66 -15.63
N ARG A 180 -6.21 18.52 -16.62
CA ARG A 180 -6.16 19.97 -16.44
C ARG A 180 -7.53 20.60 -16.59
N GLU A 181 -7.66 21.82 -16.09
CA GLU A 181 -8.87 22.67 -16.19
C GLU A 181 -10.13 21.95 -15.66
N ARG A 182 -9.97 21.22 -14.55
CA ARG A 182 -11.08 20.52 -13.90
C ARG A 182 -11.89 21.50 -13.04
N ASP A 183 -13.19 21.57 -13.27
CA ASP A 183 -14.12 22.39 -12.48
C ASP A 183 -14.77 21.54 -11.36
N VAL A 184 -13.95 21.22 -10.36
CA VAL A 184 -14.36 20.42 -9.18
C VAL A 184 -14.65 21.34 -8.02
N ALA A 185 -15.68 21.03 -7.21
CA ALA A 185 -16.03 21.79 -6.02
C ALA A 185 -15.27 21.26 -4.80
N GLN A 186 -14.85 22.18 -3.91
CA GLN A 186 -14.20 21.84 -2.65
C GLN A 186 -15.18 21.11 -1.71
N GLY A 187 -14.73 20.03 -1.08
CA GLY A 187 -15.48 19.33 -0.03
C GLY A 187 -16.74 18.60 -0.48
N THR A 188 -16.97 18.44 -1.78
CA THR A 188 -18.15 17.74 -2.30
C THR A 188 -17.81 16.55 -3.18
N GLY A 189 -18.48 15.43 -2.94
CA GLY A 189 -18.54 14.28 -3.83
C GLY A 189 -17.23 13.49 -4.00
N ALA A 190 -17.25 12.57 -4.93
CA ALA A 190 -16.04 11.86 -5.35
C ALA A 190 -15.19 12.77 -6.22
N LEU A 191 -13.94 12.98 -5.84
CA LEU A 191 -12.99 13.80 -6.59
C LEU A 191 -12.75 13.23 -7.99
N LEU A 192 -12.64 11.90 -8.10
CA LEU A 192 -12.42 11.23 -9.39
C LEU A 192 -13.68 11.21 -10.24
N SER A 193 -13.51 11.56 -11.52
CA SER A 193 -14.56 11.30 -12.50
C SER A 193 -14.82 9.80 -12.64
N PRO A 194 -16.04 9.37 -13.01
CA PRO A 194 -16.32 7.96 -13.26
C PRO A 194 -15.38 7.32 -14.30
N ASN A 195 -14.96 8.08 -15.30
CA ASN A 195 -14.04 7.63 -16.34
C ASN A 195 -12.63 7.41 -15.80
N ASP A 196 -12.09 8.36 -15.02
CA ASP A 196 -10.76 8.24 -14.43
C ASP A 196 -10.73 7.17 -13.33
N TRP A 197 -11.81 7.02 -12.56
CA TRP A 197 -11.97 5.93 -11.60
C TRP A 197 -11.90 4.56 -12.32
N LYS A 198 -12.62 4.42 -13.43
CA LYS A 198 -12.68 3.19 -14.24
C LYS A 198 -11.32 2.90 -14.89
N LEU A 199 -10.66 3.96 -15.40
CA LEU A 199 -9.33 3.85 -15.99
C LEU A 199 -8.28 3.41 -14.95
N GLY A 200 -8.21 4.08 -13.80
CA GLY A 200 -7.31 3.70 -12.72
C GLY A 200 -7.61 2.31 -12.13
N GLY A 201 -8.87 1.86 -12.24
CA GLY A 201 -9.30 0.52 -11.83
C GLY A 201 -8.72 -0.62 -12.67
N GLN A 202 -8.26 -0.35 -13.90
CA GLN A 202 -7.65 -1.36 -14.77
C GLN A 202 -6.24 -1.78 -14.30
N PHE A 203 -5.57 -0.92 -13.53
CA PHE A 203 -4.23 -1.18 -13.02
C PHE A 203 -4.33 -1.70 -11.59
N THR A 204 -4.25 -3.01 -11.44
CA THR A 204 -4.38 -3.69 -10.14
C THR A 204 -3.04 -4.00 -9.50
N ASP A 205 -1.98 -4.06 -10.29
CA ASP A 205 -0.61 -4.46 -9.93
C ASP A 205 0.36 -3.28 -9.79
N LYS A 206 -0.07 -2.07 -10.11
CA LYS A 206 0.76 -0.86 -10.09
C LYS A 206 0.08 0.27 -9.32
N PRO A 207 0.85 1.15 -8.68
CA PRO A 207 0.28 2.36 -8.12
C PRO A 207 -0.17 3.31 -9.25
N VAL A 208 -1.28 3.98 -9.00
CA VAL A 208 -1.85 4.97 -9.92
C VAL A 208 -1.89 6.31 -9.20
N LEU A 209 -1.18 7.29 -9.74
CA LEU A 209 -1.27 8.69 -9.32
C LEU A 209 -2.12 9.46 -10.33
N THR A 210 -3.24 9.99 -9.88
CA THR A 210 -4.06 10.92 -10.69
C THR A 210 -3.86 12.34 -10.19
N MET A 211 -3.45 13.24 -11.07
CA MET A 211 -3.22 14.65 -10.76
C MET A 211 -4.27 15.51 -11.45
N TYR A 212 -5.13 16.15 -10.68
CA TYR A 212 -6.12 17.10 -11.20
C TYR A 212 -5.65 18.53 -10.97
N GLN A 213 -5.47 19.28 -12.07
CA GLN A 213 -5.39 20.72 -11.99
C GLN A 213 -6.80 21.29 -12.03
N VAL A 214 -7.23 21.89 -10.92
CA VAL A 214 -8.56 22.50 -10.83
C VAL A 214 -8.51 24.00 -11.17
N THR A 215 -9.60 24.51 -11.72
CA THR A 215 -9.74 25.93 -12.05
C THR A 215 -9.84 26.82 -10.82
N GLY A 216 -10.24 26.26 -9.69
CA GLY A 216 -10.40 26.97 -8.42
C GLY A 216 -11.68 27.79 -8.29
N ASN A 217 -12.55 27.78 -9.28
CA ASN A 217 -13.78 28.60 -9.27
C ASN A 217 -14.81 28.16 -8.23
N LYS A 218 -14.72 26.90 -7.77
CA LYS A 218 -15.68 26.29 -6.84
C LYS A 218 -15.04 25.99 -5.48
N GLY A 219 -14.82 27.01 -4.67
CA GLY A 219 -14.34 26.87 -3.29
C GLY A 219 -12.90 27.35 -3.04
N TRP A 220 -12.14 27.74 -4.07
CA TRP A 220 -10.76 28.20 -3.93
C TRP A 220 -10.53 29.65 -4.45
N ASN A 221 -11.59 30.45 -4.53
CA ASN A 221 -11.53 31.87 -4.92
C ASN A 221 -10.83 32.11 -6.27
N GLY A 222 -11.00 31.21 -7.24
CA GLY A 222 -10.37 31.26 -8.54
C GLY A 222 -8.90 30.86 -8.58
N ARG A 223 -8.34 30.40 -7.47
CA ARG A 223 -6.95 29.95 -7.37
C ARG A 223 -6.82 28.55 -7.96
N LYS A 224 -6.01 28.39 -9.01
CA LYS A 224 -5.67 27.08 -9.57
C LYS A 224 -4.81 26.32 -8.58
N LEU A 225 -5.04 25.00 -8.44
CA LEU A 225 -4.21 24.12 -7.63
C LEU A 225 -4.20 22.69 -8.19
N TRP A 226 -3.23 21.90 -7.74
CA TRP A 226 -3.14 20.49 -8.07
C TRP A 226 -3.69 19.64 -6.92
N ILE A 227 -4.56 18.70 -7.24
CA ILE A 227 -5.12 17.74 -6.30
C ILE A 227 -4.63 16.35 -6.66
N PRO A 228 -3.89 15.67 -5.77
CA PRO A 228 -3.49 14.29 -5.97
C PRO A 228 -4.63 13.33 -5.63
N ASN A 229 -4.69 12.22 -6.36
CA ASN A 229 -5.36 11.00 -5.95
C ASN A 229 -4.38 9.86 -6.14
N ILE A 230 -4.08 9.12 -5.08
CA ILE A 230 -3.22 7.95 -5.15
C ILE A 230 -4.04 6.69 -4.88
N LYS A 231 -3.79 5.66 -5.69
CA LYS A 231 -4.29 4.31 -5.51
C LYS A 231 -3.11 3.36 -5.54
N LEU A 232 -2.95 2.60 -4.48
CA LEU A 232 -1.91 1.57 -4.37
C LEU A 232 -2.37 0.25 -5.02
N PRO A 233 -1.46 -0.66 -5.39
CA PRO A 233 -1.81 -1.96 -5.95
C PRO A 233 -2.79 -2.73 -5.07
N HIS A 234 -3.64 -3.53 -5.69
CA HIS A 234 -4.52 -4.44 -4.97
C HIS A 234 -3.71 -5.47 -4.19
N GLY A 235 -4.27 -5.94 -3.08
CA GLY A 235 -3.63 -6.97 -2.27
C GLY A 235 -2.56 -6.46 -1.30
N THR A 236 -2.31 -5.15 -1.26
CA THR A 236 -1.38 -4.56 -0.30
C THR A 236 -2.14 -3.96 0.89
N MET A 237 -1.65 -4.20 2.09
CA MET A 237 -2.06 -3.49 3.30
C MET A 237 -0.79 -2.99 3.98
N TYR A 238 -0.78 -1.71 4.29
CA TYR A 238 0.33 -1.06 4.97
C TYR A 238 -0.14 -0.57 6.34
N TYR A 239 0.71 -0.78 7.34
CA TYR A 239 0.47 -0.34 8.71
C TYR A 239 1.55 0.67 9.05
N ASP A 240 1.16 1.90 9.31
CA ASP A 240 2.05 2.94 9.79
C ASP A 240 1.82 3.18 11.27
N VAL A 241 2.90 3.32 12.03
CA VAL A 241 2.82 3.66 13.44
C VAL A 241 2.84 5.18 13.52
N THR A 242 1.76 5.76 14.00
CA THR A 242 1.72 7.20 14.29
C THR A 242 2.42 7.44 15.62
N GLU A 243 3.53 8.17 15.61
CA GLU A 243 4.10 8.70 16.85
C GLU A 243 3.07 9.64 17.50
N GLU A 244 2.81 9.47 18.78
CA GLU A 244 2.08 10.47 19.55
C GLU A 244 2.88 11.77 19.47
N SER A 245 2.31 12.79 18.87
CA SER A 245 2.78 14.16 19.12
C SER A 245 2.47 14.48 20.58
N GLU A 246 3.50 14.42 21.44
CA GLU A 246 3.48 14.98 22.79
C GLU A 246 3.02 16.46 22.82
#